data_b6f56dc3b7f59b3c8bfd15257b5fa505
#
_entry.id   b6f56dc3b7f59b3c8bfd15257b5fa505
#
_cell.length_a   1.000
_cell.length_b   1.000
_cell.length_c   1.000
_cell.angle_alpha   90.00
_cell.angle_beta   90.00
_cell.angle_gamma   90.00
#
_symmetry.space_group_name_H-M   'P 1'
#
loop_
_entity.id
_entity.type
_entity.pdbx_description
1 polymer ?
#
loop_
_entity_poly.entity_id
_entity_poly.type
_entity_poly.pdbx_seq_one_letter_code
_entity_poly.pdbx_strand_id
1 'polypeptide(L)'
;MILSSGAHPGLEKTAEASGEGFKIFQLYVNGDADWVDDHVRRAIDNGYDAFCFTIDTDSHSRRERDIAKRHQRRRARASATAEGARIHQARFNWRDIERVKKSFDIPIVLKGIGTAEDAKIALACGADCVYVSNHGGRQLDQGVGSIDVLPEVVEAVGGRARIMVDGGIYRGTDVVKALILGADVVSVGRLYIYGLAAAGGPGVVRLFEILEDEIRICLSLLGVTGYHELDNTYIRPARQVVTPHVHSVFPHLNLPRETY
;
A
#
# COMPACT_ATOMS: atom_id res chain seq x y z
N MET A 1 -10.14 2.47 -4.85
CA MET A 1 -9.00 3.25 -4.33
C MET A 1 -8.80 3.04 -2.85
N ILE A 2 -7.61 3.41 -2.29
CA ILE A 2 -7.37 3.42 -0.83
C ILE A 2 -7.16 4.88 -0.40
N LEU A 3 -8.05 5.39 0.47
CA LEU A 3 -7.95 6.73 1.02
C LEU A 3 -7.24 6.72 2.37
N SER A 4 -6.14 7.44 2.49
CA SER A 4 -5.45 7.60 3.77
C SER A 4 -6.16 8.58 4.69
N SER A 5 -6.22 8.28 5.99
CA SER A 5 -6.69 9.20 7.04
C SER A 5 -5.90 10.52 7.09
N GLY A 6 -4.73 10.57 6.48
CA GLY A 6 -3.94 11.77 6.32
C GLY A 6 -4.29 12.62 5.10
N ALA A 7 -5.19 12.17 4.23
CA ALA A 7 -5.54 12.85 2.99
C ALA A 7 -6.58 13.97 3.19
N HIS A 8 -6.59 14.92 2.29
CA HIS A 8 -7.66 15.91 2.15
C HIS A 8 -8.40 15.69 0.83
N PRO A 9 -9.70 15.93 0.80
CA PRO A 9 -10.57 16.64 1.77
C PRO A 9 -11.07 15.78 2.94
N GLY A 10 -10.70 14.51 3.07
CA GLY A 10 -11.09 13.63 4.14
C GLY A 10 -12.12 12.56 3.70
N LEU A 11 -12.56 11.76 4.67
CA LEU A 11 -13.33 10.53 4.45
C LEU A 11 -14.66 10.81 3.73
N GLU A 12 -15.49 11.69 4.27
CA GLU A 12 -16.86 11.94 3.80
C GLU A 12 -16.87 12.54 2.40
N LYS A 13 -16.13 13.64 2.21
CA LYS A 13 -16.08 14.33 0.91
C LYS A 13 -15.47 13.49 -0.19
N THR A 14 -14.54 12.60 0.16
CA THR A 14 -13.96 11.68 -0.82
C THR A 14 -14.94 10.59 -1.19
N ALA A 15 -15.72 10.08 -0.23
CA ALA A 15 -16.79 9.12 -0.48
C ALA A 15 -17.86 9.70 -1.41
N GLU A 16 -18.31 10.92 -1.14
CA GLU A 16 -19.24 11.66 -1.99
C GLU A 16 -18.72 11.79 -3.43
N ALA A 17 -17.45 12.20 -3.59
CA ALA A 17 -16.83 12.41 -4.90
C ALA A 17 -16.57 11.10 -5.67
N SER A 18 -16.38 9.97 -4.98
CA SER A 18 -16.07 8.68 -5.60
C SER A 18 -17.31 7.90 -6.07
N GLY A 19 -18.50 8.32 -5.66
CA GLY A 19 -19.75 7.61 -5.98
C GLY A 19 -19.69 6.13 -5.59
N GLU A 20 -20.11 5.25 -6.50
CA GLU A 20 -20.16 3.79 -6.30
C GLU A 20 -18.80 3.09 -6.51
N GLY A 21 -17.72 3.84 -6.76
CA GLY A 21 -16.39 3.26 -6.97
C GLY A 21 -15.87 2.55 -5.71
N PHE A 22 -15.29 1.35 -5.87
CA PHE A 22 -14.69 0.58 -4.78
C PHE A 22 -13.65 1.40 -4.01
N LYS A 23 -13.83 1.48 -2.69
CA LYS A 23 -13.04 2.34 -1.82
C LYS A 23 -12.74 1.71 -0.47
N ILE A 24 -11.48 1.82 -0.07
CA ILE A 24 -10.98 1.37 1.23
C ILE A 24 -10.54 2.59 2.03
N PHE A 25 -10.93 2.70 3.29
CA PHE A 25 -10.41 3.74 4.18
C PHE A 25 -9.22 3.21 4.97
N GLN A 26 -8.07 3.88 4.87
CA GLN A 26 -6.84 3.50 5.57
C GLN A 26 -6.60 4.43 6.76
N LEU A 27 -6.43 3.84 7.94
CA LEU A 27 -6.24 4.53 9.20
C LEU A 27 -4.80 4.42 9.70
N TYR A 28 -4.23 5.56 10.11
CA TYR A 28 -3.18 5.63 11.10
C TYR A 28 -3.82 5.93 12.45
N VAL A 29 -3.57 5.11 13.45
CA VAL A 29 -4.24 5.22 14.75
C VAL A 29 -3.65 6.40 15.54
N ASN A 30 -4.47 7.41 15.78
CA ASN A 30 -4.07 8.65 16.46
C ASN A 30 -4.91 8.94 17.71
N GLY A 31 -5.70 7.97 18.17
CA GLY A 31 -6.55 8.08 19.34
C GLY A 31 -6.77 6.72 20.01
N ASP A 32 -7.63 6.70 21.01
CA ASP A 32 -8.04 5.52 21.77
C ASP A 32 -9.03 4.62 21.00
N ALA A 33 -9.57 3.63 21.69
CA ALA A 33 -10.51 2.69 21.11
C ALA A 33 -11.79 3.37 20.58
N ASP A 34 -12.33 4.34 21.32
CA ASP A 34 -13.55 5.07 20.91
C ASP A 34 -13.29 5.90 19.65
N TRP A 35 -12.10 6.51 19.55
CA TRP A 35 -11.65 7.23 18.37
C TRP A 35 -11.52 6.31 17.14
N VAL A 36 -10.98 5.10 17.32
CA VAL A 36 -10.90 4.10 16.25
C VAL A 36 -12.31 3.70 15.80
N ASP A 37 -13.17 3.40 16.75
CA ASP A 37 -14.57 2.98 16.49
C ASP A 37 -15.36 4.04 15.74
N ASP A 38 -15.17 5.33 16.08
CA ASP A 38 -15.77 6.45 15.34
C ASP A 38 -15.36 6.43 13.86
N HIS A 39 -14.05 6.23 13.58
CA HIS A 39 -13.56 6.18 12.21
C HIS A 39 -14.10 4.96 11.43
N VAL A 40 -14.24 3.82 12.10
CA VAL A 40 -14.83 2.63 11.46
C VAL A 40 -16.31 2.87 11.14
N ARG A 41 -17.11 3.41 12.08
CA ARG A 41 -18.52 3.76 11.83
C ARG A 41 -18.65 4.75 10.68
N ARG A 42 -17.87 5.82 10.68
CA ARG A 42 -17.89 6.82 9.61
C ARG A 42 -17.53 6.21 8.25
N ALA A 43 -16.58 5.26 8.19
CA ALA A 43 -16.27 4.57 6.96
C ALA A 43 -17.46 3.72 6.47
N ILE A 44 -18.12 2.98 7.36
CA ILE A 44 -19.34 2.20 7.06
C ILE A 44 -20.45 3.12 6.57
N ASP A 45 -20.76 4.18 7.32
CA ASP A 45 -21.84 5.14 7.03
C ASP A 45 -21.66 5.86 5.69
N ASN A 46 -20.41 5.99 5.23
CA ASN A 46 -20.08 6.60 3.94
C ASN A 46 -19.77 5.59 2.83
N GLY A 47 -20.17 4.33 3.02
CA GLY A 47 -20.13 3.29 2.01
C GLY A 47 -18.71 2.91 1.57
N TYR A 48 -17.75 2.86 2.49
CA TYR A 48 -16.45 2.22 2.22
C TYR A 48 -16.60 0.71 2.26
N ASP A 49 -16.00 0.04 1.28
CA ASP A 49 -16.11 -1.42 1.09
C ASP A 49 -15.21 -2.22 2.03
N ALA A 50 -14.16 -1.58 2.57
CA ALA A 50 -13.25 -2.17 3.54
C ALA A 50 -12.56 -1.10 4.39
N PHE A 51 -12.06 -1.52 5.55
CA PHE A 51 -11.28 -0.70 6.46
C PHE A 51 -9.85 -1.24 6.58
N CYS A 52 -8.86 -0.37 6.39
CA CYS A 52 -7.46 -0.75 6.37
C CYS A 52 -6.69 -0.14 7.55
N PHE A 53 -6.12 -1.00 8.40
CA PHE A 53 -5.14 -0.56 9.39
C PHE A 53 -3.73 -0.63 8.83
N THR A 54 -2.94 0.42 9.07
CA THR A 54 -1.52 0.43 8.77
C THR A 54 -0.74 0.09 10.03
N ILE A 55 0.00 -1.01 10.01
CA ILE A 55 0.65 -1.59 11.19
C ILE A 55 2.18 -1.49 11.15
N ASP A 56 2.76 -0.93 10.09
CA ASP A 56 4.22 -0.75 9.92
C ASP A 56 4.69 0.67 10.28
N THR A 57 3.94 1.41 11.08
CA THR A 57 4.20 2.83 11.39
C THR A 57 4.15 3.16 12.89
N ASP A 58 4.47 2.22 13.74
CA ASP A 58 4.57 2.42 15.21
C ASP A 58 5.48 3.59 15.55
N SER A 59 6.54 3.71 14.78
CA SER A 59 7.46 4.84 14.83
C SER A 59 7.70 5.37 13.41
N HIS A 60 7.97 6.65 13.30
CA HIS A 60 8.39 7.21 12.01
C HIS A 60 9.89 7.04 11.81
N SER A 61 10.28 6.47 10.68
CA SER A 61 11.68 6.41 10.29
C SER A 61 12.29 7.81 10.17
N ARG A 62 13.58 7.88 10.28
CA ARG A 62 14.33 9.14 10.28
C ARG A 62 14.21 9.93 8.97
N ARG A 63 14.09 9.25 7.82
CA ARG A 63 13.93 9.87 6.49
C ARG A 63 14.98 10.95 6.20
N GLU A 64 16.24 10.54 6.12
CA GLU A 64 17.39 11.43 5.91
C GLU A 64 17.23 12.37 4.72
N ARG A 65 16.58 11.93 3.65
CA ARG A 65 16.32 12.78 2.48
C ARG A 65 15.41 13.96 2.81
N ASP A 66 14.38 13.75 3.63
CA ASP A 66 13.49 14.83 4.07
C ASP A 66 14.27 15.81 4.98
N ILE A 67 15.15 15.26 5.84
CA ILE A 67 16.02 16.04 6.73
C ILE A 67 17.03 16.86 5.91
N ALA A 68 17.72 16.23 4.96
CA ALA A 68 18.71 16.89 4.10
C ALA A 68 18.08 18.03 3.28
N LYS A 69 16.86 17.84 2.80
CA LYS A 69 16.09 18.88 2.10
C LYS A 69 15.42 19.89 3.04
N ARG A 70 15.62 19.78 4.34
CA ARG A 70 14.94 20.61 5.37
C ARG A 70 13.42 20.62 5.19
N HIS A 71 12.87 19.54 4.64
CA HIS A 71 11.44 19.41 4.42
C HIS A 71 10.70 19.14 5.73
N GLN A 72 9.91 20.12 6.18
CA GLN A 72 9.03 19.97 7.34
C GLN A 72 7.60 19.76 6.87
N ARG A 73 6.99 18.64 7.25
CA ARG A 73 5.57 18.44 7.00
C ARG A 73 4.75 19.55 7.66
N ARG A 74 3.81 20.11 6.95
CA ARG A 74 2.92 21.17 7.43
C ARG A 74 2.27 20.87 8.80
N ARG A 75 1.98 19.59 9.08
CA ARG A 75 1.42 19.13 10.36
C ARG A 75 2.44 19.04 11.52
N ALA A 76 3.72 18.85 11.25
CA ALA A 76 4.74 18.81 12.30
C ALA A 76 4.94 20.16 13.02
N ARG A 77 4.45 21.25 12.41
CA ARG A 77 4.47 22.59 13.01
C ARG A 77 3.37 22.86 14.05
N ALA A 78 2.36 22.02 14.13
CA ALA A 78 1.13 22.34 14.85
C ALA A 78 0.80 21.36 15.95
N SER A 79 1.70 20.89 16.81
CA SER A 79 1.20 20.52 18.14
C SER A 79 2.05 19.58 18.99
N ALA A 80 2.07 19.84 20.29
CA ALA A 80 2.21 18.89 21.40
C ALA A 80 1.29 17.65 21.28
N THR A 81 0.22 17.71 20.47
CA THR A 81 -0.69 16.61 20.12
C THR A 81 -0.09 15.57 19.16
N ALA A 82 0.99 15.89 18.44
CA ALA A 82 1.64 14.93 17.56
C ALA A 82 2.37 13.82 18.32
N GLU A 83 2.85 14.09 19.52
CA GLU A 83 3.49 13.10 20.38
C GLU A 83 2.45 12.16 21.02
N GLY A 84 1.33 12.69 21.46
CA GLY A 84 0.19 11.89 21.92
C GLY A 84 -0.37 10.96 20.84
N ALA A 85 -0.50 11.45 19.62
CA ALA A 85 -0.94 10.63 18.49
C ALA A 85 0.00 9.46 18.16
N ARG A 86 1.32 9.66 18.29
CA ARG A 86 2.32 8.59 18.08
C ARG A 86 2.23 7.48 19.11
N ILE A 87 1.87 7.83 20.36
CA ILE A 87 1.71 6.86 21.43
C ILE A 87 0.57 5.89 21.13
N HIS A 88 -0.53 6.36 20.56
CA HIS A 88 -1.66 5.53 20.21
C HIS A 88 -1.31 4.53 19.10
N GLN A 89 -0.63 4.96 18.03
CA GLN A 89 -0.18 4.07 16.97
C GLN A 89 0.80 3.01 17.50
N ALA A 90 1.75 3.38 18.35
CA ALA A 90 2.74 2.47 18.92
C ALA A 90 2.14 1.46 19.93
N ARG A 91 0.98 1.76 20.51
CA ARG A 91 0.26 0.87 21.42
C ARG A 91 -0.77 -0.01 20.73
N PHE A 92 -1.16 0.34 19.50
CA PHE A 92 -2.12 -0.43 18.72
C PHE A 92 -1.56 -1.81 18.43
N ASN A 93 -2.34 -2.86 18.72
CA ASN A 93 -1.87 -4.23 18.70
C ASN A 93 -2.94 -5.20 18.15
N TRP A 94 -2.59 -6.47 18.05
CA TRP A 94 -3.45 -7.52 17.47
C TRP A 94 -4.81 -7.67 18.17
N ARG A 95 -4.89 -7.43 19.48
CA ARG A 95 -6.17 -7.50 20.24
C ARG A 95 -7.11 -6.36 19.84
N ASP A 96 -6.57 -5.21 19.48
CA ASP A 96 -7.39 -4.09 19.00
C ASP A 96 -8.00 -4.41 17.64
N ILE A 97 -7.26 -5.09 16.76
CA ILE A 97 -7.76 -5.57 15.47
C ILE A 97 -8.88 -6.59 15.67
N GLU A 98 -8.64 -7.60 16.54
CA GLU A 98 -9.67 -8.59 16.90
C GLU A 98 -10.95 -7.93 17.46
N ARG A 99 -10.78 -6.94 18.32
CA ARG A 99 -11.90 -6.17 18.90
C ARG A 99 -12.72 -5.49 17.80
N VAL A 100 -12.07 -4.76 16.90
CA VAL A 100 -12.73 -4.09 15.79
C VAL A 100 -13.44 -5.10 14.88
N LYS A 101 -12.77 -6.20 14.52
CA LYS A 101 -13.37 -7.26 13.68
C LYS A 101 -14.61 -7.89 14.32
N LYS A 102 -14.64 -8.02 15.65
CA LYS A 102 -15.81 -8.54 16.39
C LYS A 102 -16.94 -7.51 16.53
N SER A 103 -16.61 -6.22 16.49
CA SER A 103 -17.56 -5.13 16.77
C SER A 103 -18.24 -4.58 15.52
N PHE A 104 -17.64 -4.77 14.35
CA PHE A 104 -18.10 -4.14 13.10
C PHE A 104 -18.14 -5.13 11.95
N ASP A 105 -19.18 -5.04 11.15
CA ASP A 105 -19.35 -5.83 9.92
C ASP A 105 -18.78 -5.05 8.73
N ILE A 106 -17.46 -5.00 8.66
CA ILE A 106 -16.70 -4.44 7.52
C ILE A 106 -15.46 -5.30 7.28
N PRO A 107 -15.09 -5.59 6.04
CA PRO A 107 -13.85 -6.28 5.72
C PRO A 107 -12.62 -5.51 6.25
N ILE A 108 -11.70 -6.22 6.91
CA ILE A 108 -10.48 -5.65 7.48
C ILE A 108 -9.27 -6.00 6.62
N VAL A 109 -8.56 -4.97 6.21
CA VAL A 109 -7.28 -5.04 5.50
C VAL A 109 -6.15 -4.68 6.46
N LEU A 110 -5.13 -5.53 6.59
CA LEU A 110 -3.96 -5.25 7.42
C LEU A 110 -2.75 -4.95 6.54
N LYS A 111 -2.38 -3.67 6.47
CA LYS A 111 -1.28 -3.16 5.65
C LYS A 111 0.01 -3.02 6.46
N GLY A 112 1.10 -3.54 5.90
CA GLY A 112 2.41 -3.50 6.53
C GLY A 112 2.90 -4.88 6.98
N ILE A 113 2.28 -5.94 6.50
CA ILE A 113 2.72 -7.32 6.74
C ILE A 113 4.04 -7.55 5.99
N GLY A 114 5.06 -7.97 6.71
CA GLY A 114 6.41 -8.19 6.21
C GLY A 114 6.96 -9.59 6.47
N THR A 115 6.18 -10.50 7.06
CA THR A 115 6.61 -11.88 7.37
C THR A 115 5.44 -12.87 7.29
N ALA A 116 5.77 -14.16 7.10
CA ALA A 116 4.80 -15.24 7.15
C ALA A 116 4.15 -15.38 8.56
N GLU A 117 4.90 -15.08 9.62
CA GLU A 117 4.43 -15.13 11.01
C GLU A 117 3.33 -14.08 11.24
N ASP A 118 3.57 -12.84 10.85
CA ASP A 118 2.58 -11.77 10.97
C ASP A 118 1.34 -12.06 10.13
N ALA A 119 1.50 -12.64 8.95
CA ALA A 119 0.37 -13.05 8.12
C ALA A 119 -0.52 -14.09 8.82
N LYS A 120 0.07 -15.07 9.52
CA LYS A 120 -0.68 -16.05 10.31
C LYS A 120 -1.43 -15.41 11.47
N ILE A 121 -0.80 -14.45 12.16
CA ILE A 121 -1.44 -13.72 13.26
C ILE A 121 -2.59 -12.84 12.72
N ALA A 122 -2.37 -12.16 11.59
CA ALA A 122 -3.38 -11.37 10.92
C ALA A 122 -4.64 -12.19 10.62
N LEU A 123 -4.47 -13.39 10.09
CA LEU A 123 -5.58 -14.33 9.84
C LEU A 123 -6.27 -14.77 11.13
N ALA A 124 -5.51 -15.06 12.20
CA ALA A 124 -6.07 -15.41 13.49
C ALA A 124 -6.91 -14.28 14.11
N CYS A 125 -6.54 -13.02 13.86
CA CYS A 125 -7.30 -11.84 14.25
C CYS A 125 -8.51 -11.55 13.34
N GLY A 126 -8.72 -12.34 12.28
CA GLY A 126 -9.85 -12.22 11.38
C GLY A 126 -9.67 -11.22 10.24
N ALA A 127 -8.44 -10.96 9.81
CA ALA A 127 -8.18 -10.15 8.63
C ALA A 127 -8.75 -10.82 7.36
N ASP A 128 -9.46 -10.05 6.56
CA ASP A 128 -10.02 -10.49 5.27
C ASP A 128 -9.02 -10.28 4.13
N CYS A 129 -8.06 -9.38 4.33
CA CYS A 129 -6.98 -9.13 3.38
C CYS A 129 -5.66 -8.86 4.09
N VAL A 130 -4.63 -9.61 3.71
CA VAL A 130 -3.24 -9.43 4.13
C VAL A 130 -2.54 -8.56 3.09
N TYR A 131 -2.05 -7.38 3.51
CA TYR A 131 -1.43 -6.43 2.61
C TYR A 131 0.07 -6.38 2.85
N VAL A 132 0.82 -7.06 1.98
CA VAL A 132 2.28 -7.10 1.99
C VAL A 132 2.83 -5.74 1.58
N SER A 133 3.55 -5.09 2.49
CA SER A 133 4.08 -3.76 2.28
C SER A 133 5.23 -3.46 3.23
N ASN A 134 6.30 -2.88 2.71
CA ASN A 134 7.38 -2.27 3.50
C ASN A 134 7.31 -0.73 3.46
N HIS A 135 6.11 -0.18 3.20
CA HIS A 135 5.88 1.26 3.06
C HIS A 135 6.74 1.94 1.98
N GLY A 136 7.08 1.20 0.94
CA GLY A 136 7.98 1.64 -0.12
C GLY A 136 9.42 1.86 0.33
N GLY A 137 9.89 1.07 1.31
CA GLY A 137 11.22 1.17 1.92
C GLY A 137 11.40 2.43 2.79
N ARG A 138 10.30 3.02 3.30
CA ARG A 138 10.32 4.31 4.00
C ARG A 138 10.25 4.19 5.52
N GLN A 139 10.15 2.99 6.06
CA GLN A 139 10.03 2.74 7.50
C GLN A 139 11.29 2.06 8.03
N LEU A 140 11.37 0.77 8.00
CA LEU A 140 12.60 0.06 8.35
C LEU A 140 13.58 0.14 7.18
N ASP A 141 14.80 0.61 7.44
CA ASP A 141 15.86 0.63 6.43
C ASP A 141 16.51 -0.76 6.30
N GLN A 142 17.04 -1.06 5.12
CA GLN A 142 17.68 -2.34 4.80
C GLN A 142 16.76 -3.56 4.97
N GLY A 143 15.45 -3.34 4.95
CA GLY A 143 14.46 -4.41 4.95
C GLY A 143 14.35 -5.11 3.59
N VAL A 144 13.73 -6.28 3.59
CA VAL A 144 13.46 -7.07 2.38
C VAL A 144 12.43 -6.37 1.50
N GLY A 145 12.53 -6.52 0.20
CA GLY A 145 11.54 -6.01 -0.76
C GLY A 145 10.19 -6.70 -0.61
N SER A 146 9.09 -5.96 -0.76
CA SER A 146 7.74 -6.55 -0.61
C SER A 146 7.50 -7.70 -1.57
N ILE A 147 8.05 -7.62 -2.79
CA ILE A 147 7.93 -8.68 -3.79
C ILE A 147 8.69 -9.96 -3.39
N ASP A 148 9.78 -9.83 -2.64
CA ASP A 148 10.58 -10.98 -2.17
C ASP A 148 9.92 -11.67 -0.98
N VAL A 149 9.15 -10.93 -0.15
CA VAL A 149 8.35 -11.45 0.97
C VAL A 149 7.04 -12.09 0.49
N LEU A 150 6.52 -11.67 -0.65
CA LEU A 150 5.20 -12.08 -1.13
C LEU A 150 5.01 -13.61 -1.18
N PRO A 151 5.95 -14.43 -1.70
CA PRO A 151 5.75 -15.89 -1.79
C PRO A 151 5.56 -16.56 -0.42
N GLU A 152 6.34 -16.19 0.60
CA GLU A 152 6.21 -16.77 1.94
C GLU A 152 4.87 -16.40 2.60
N VAL A 153 4.39 -15.17 2.36
CA VAL A 153 3.07 -14.73 2.84
C VAL A 153 1.96 -15.46 2.12
N VAL A 154 2.06 -15.65 0.80
CA VAL A 154 1.08 -16.43 0.01
C VAL A 154 0.96 -17.86 0.54
N GLU A 155 2.08 -18.52 0.80
CA GLU A 155 2.11 -19.85 1.41
C GLU A 155 1.46 -19.84 2.79
N ALA A 156 1.83 -18.88 3.65
CA ALA A 156 1.28 -18.77 5.00
C ALA A 156 -0.23 -18.48 5.02
N VAL A 157 -0.72 -17.68 4.08
CA VAL A 157 -2.16 -17.36 3.94
C VAL A 157 -2.93 -18.57 3.41
N GLY A 158 -2.40 -19.30 2.45
CA GLY A 158 -2.98 -20.55 1.95
C GLY A 158 -4.43 -20.39 1.45
N GLY A 159 -4.74 -19.29 0.78
CA GLY A 159 -6.08 -19.02 0.22
C GLY A 159 -7.16 -18.61 1.24
N ARG A 160 -6.81 -18.43 2.54
CA ARG A 160 -7.78 -18.11 3.61
C ARG A 160 -8.18 -16.63 3.66
N ALA A 161 -7.43 -15.76 3.02
CA ALA A 161 -7.71 -14.33 2.86
C ALA A 161 -7.20 -13.84 1.51
N ARG A 162 -7.61 -12.65 1.10
CA ARG A 162 -7.04 -11.98 -0.07
C ARG A 162 -5.64 -11.46 0.24
N ILE A 163 -4.80 -11.37 -0.78
CA ILE A 163 -3.44 -10.87 -0.67
C ILE A 163 -3.27 -9.65 -1.56
N MET A 164 -2.87 -8.56 -0.94
CA MET A 164 -2.52 -7.32 -1.63
C MET A 164 -1.02 -7.06 -1.48
N VAL A 165 -0.38 -6.44 -2.47
CA VAL A 165 1.03 -6.06 -2.41
C VAL A 165 1.26 -4.66 -2.96
N ASP A 166 2.19 -3.91 -2.36
CA ASP A 166 2.77 -2.69 -2.92
C ASP A 166 4.30 -2.68 -2.79
N GLY A 167 4.90 -1.64 -3.31
CA GLY A 167 6.35 -1.41 -3.25
C GLY A 167 7.08 -1.84 -4.52
N GLY A 168 7.72 -0.87 -5.17
CA GLY A 168 8.52 -1.14 -6.38
C GLY A 168 7.72 -1.36 -7.67
N ILE A 169 6.42 -1.17 -7.66
CA ILE A 169 5.54 -1.34 -8.83
C ILE A 169 5.56 -0.05 -9.67
N TYR A 170 6.18 -0.11 -10.84
CA TYR A 170 6.29 1.02 -11.77
C TYR A 170 5.88 0.68 -13.21
N ARG A 171 5.82 -0.58 -13.57
CA ARG A 171 5.52 -1.06 -14.92
C ARG A 171 4.42 -2.11 -14.90
N GLY A 172 3.70 -2.24 -16.00
CA GLY A 172 2.70 -3.30 -16.16
C GLY A 172 3.28 -4.71 -15.95
N THR A 173 4.54 -4.92 -16.34
CA THR A 173 5.25 -6.19 -16.09
C THR A 173 5.50 -6.47 -14.60
N ASP A 174 5.62 -5.44 -13.76
CA ASP A 174 5.75 -5.64 -12.31
C ASP A 174 4.42 -6.13 -11.72
N VAL A 175 3.30 -5.60 -12.24
CA VAL A 175 1.96 -6.09 -11.87
C VAL A 175 1.81 -7.56 -12.21
N VAL A 176 2.17 -7.95 -13.45
CA VAL A 176 2.08 -9.35 -13.91
C VAL A 176 2.93 -10.27 -13.03
N LYS A 177 4.16 -9.88 -12.69
CA LYS A 177 5.03 -10.66 -11.78
C LYS A 177 4.40 -10.84 -10.41
N ALA A 178 3.84 -9.78 -9.83
CA ALA A 178 3.20 -9.85 -8.51
C ALA A 178 1.99 -10.81 -8.51
N LEU A 179 1.18 -10.79 -9.58
CA LEU A 179 0.07 -11.72 -9.75
C LEU A 179 0.53 -13.17 -9.89
N ILE A 180 1.60 -13.41 -10.69
CA ILE A 180 2.21 -14.76 -10.81
C ILE A 180 2.69 -15.27 -9.44
N LEU A 181 3.24 -14.40 -8.61
CA LEU A 181 3.72 -14.74 -7.28
C LEU A 181 2.59 -14.91 -6.25
N GLY A 182 1.33 -14.75 -6.64
CA GLY A 182 0.16 -15.07 -5.84
C GLY A 182 -0.54 -13.88 -5.17
N ALA A 183 -0.26 -12.64 -5.59
CA ALA A 183 -1.07 -11.51 -5.17
C ALA A 183 -2.44 -11.52 -5.88
N ASP A 184 -3.52 -11.22 -5.15
CA ASP A 184 -4.84 -10.97 -5.73
C ASP A 184 -4.98 -9.52 -6.21
N VAL A 185 -4.31 -8.59 -5.54
CA VAL A 185 -4.38 -7.14 -5.81
C VAL A 185 -3.00 -6.52 -5.76
N VAL A 186 -2.70 -5.67 -6.74
CA VAL A 186 -1.45 -4.93 -6.79
C VAL A 186 -1.72 -3.43 -6.65
N SER A 187 -1.04 -2.79 -5.72
CA SER A 187 -1.21 -1.38 -5.42
C SER A 187 -0.01 -0.54 -5.84
N VAL A 188 -0.28 0.68 -6.26
CA VAL A 188 0.73 1.67 -6.62
C VAL A 188 0.66 2.88 -5.67
N GLY A 189 1.80 3.27 -5.11
CA GLY A 189 1.92 4.43 -4.22
C GLY A 189 2.50 5.63 -4.95
N ARG A 190 3.82 5.76 -4.97
CA ARG A 190 4.50 6.93 -5.57
C ARG A 190 4.20 7.13 -7.05
N LEU A 191 3.93 6.07 -7.78
CA LEU A 191 3.69 6.14 -9.21
C LEU A 191 2.48 7.02 -9.55
N TYR A 192 1.33 6.84 -8.87
CA TYR A 192 0.15 7.68 -9.14
C TYR A 192 0.39 9.16 -8.75
N ILE A 193 1.27 9.40 -7.74
CA ILE A 193 1.62 10.78 -7.32
C ILE A 193 2.40 11.49 -8.44
N TYR A 194 3.24 10.78 -9.20
CA TYR A 194 3.91 11.38 -10.36
C TYR A 194 2.90 11.79 -11.44
N GLY A 195 1.91 10.95 -11.73
CA GLY A 195 0.81 11.32 -12.63
C GLY A 195 0.03 12.54 -12.14
N LEU A 196 -0.30 12.55 -10.85
CA LEU A 196 -1.00 13.66 -10.21
C LEU A 196 -0.18 14.97 -10.28
N ALA A 197 1.12 14.89 -10.01
CA ALA A 197 2.00 16.07 -10.06
C ALA A 197 2.19 16.60 -11.49
N ALA A 198 2.19 15.72 -12.48
CA ALA A 198 2.39 16.10 -13.88
C ALA A 198 1.16 16.79 -14.50
N ALA A 199 -0.06 16.29 -14.23
CA ALA A 199 -1.26 16.77 -14.91
C ALA A 199 -2.55 16.63 -14.07
N GLY A 200 -2.47 16.60 -12.73
CA GLY A 200 -3.65 16.47 -11.87
C GLY A 200 -4.40 15.14 -12.08
N GLY A 201 -5.72 15.18 -11.97
CA GLY A 201 -6.57 14.01 -12.17
C GLY A 201 -6.38 13.31 -13.52
N PRO A 202 -6.37 14.03 -14.65
CA PRO A 202 -6.07 13.44 -15.97
C PRO A 202 -4.72 12.73 -16.02
N GLY A 203 -3.69 13.22 -15.32
CA GLY A 203 -2.39 12.56 -15.23
C GLY A 203 -2.46 11.21 -14.50
N VAL A 204 -3.30 11.09 -13.47
CA VAL A 204 -3.55 9.82 -12.78
C VAL A 204 -4.25 8.83 -13.71
N VAL A 205 -5.29 9.28 -14.42
CA VAL A 205 -6.00 8.44 -15.40
C VAL A 205 -5.02 7.92 -16.45
N ARG A 206 -4.25 8.82 -17.07
CA ARG A 206 -3.29 8.45 -18.11
C ARG A 206 -2.25 7.44 -17.63
N LEU A 207 -1.81 7.57 -16.40
CA LEU A 207 -0.87 6.63 -15.80
C LEU A 207 -1.46 5.21 -15.72
N PHE A 208 -2.70 5.07 -15.28
CA PHE A 208 -3.36 3.77 -15.23
C PHE A 208 -3.62 3.20 -16.62
N GLU A 209 -3.97 4.03 -17.62
CA GLU A 209 -4.06 3.60 -19.02
C GLU A 209 -2.72 3.04 -19.52
N ILE A 210 -1.60 3.70 -19.20
CA ILE A 210 -0.26 3.21 -19.58
C ILE A 210 0.03 1.86 -18.93
N LEU A 211 -0.26 1.70 -17.63
CA LEU A 211 -0.09 0.40 -16.95
C LEU A 211 -0.96 -0.68 -17.59
N GLU A 212 -2.21 -0.38 -17.92
CA GLU A 212 -3.12 -1.31 -18.58
C GLU A 212 -2.59 -1.75 -19.94
N ASP A 213 -2.12 -0.81 -20.77
CA ASP A 213 -1.51 -1.11 -22.06
C ASP A 213 -0.28 -2.00 -21.91
N GLU A 214 0.61 -1.69 -20.96
CA GLU A 214 1.79 -2.51 -20.67
C GLU A 214 1.44 -3.91 -20.21
N ILE A 215 0.39 -4.06 -19.39
CA ILE A 215 -0.11 -5.35 -18.93
C ILE A 215 -0.64 -6.16 -20.12
N ARG A 216 -1.49 -5.56 -20.95
CA ARG A 216 -2.05 -6.20 -22.15
C ARG A 216 -0.96 -6.68 -23.11
N ILE A 217 0.03 -5.84 -23.37
CA ILE A 217 1.19 -6.19 -24.20
C ILE A 217 1.96 -7.37 -23.56
N CYS A 218 2.21 -7.32 -22.24
CA CYS A 218 2.90 -8.39 -21.54
C CYS A 218 2.15 -9.73 -21.66
N LEU A 219 0.86 -9.76 -21.37
CA LEU A 219 0.03 -10.96 -21.50
C LEU A 219 0.04 -11.51 -22.93
N SER A 220 -0.10 -10.65 -23.94
CA SER A 220 -0.02 -11.03 -25.35
C SER A 220 1.32 -11.65 -25.72
N LEU A 221 2.44 -11.08 -25.25
CA LEU A 221 3.79 -11.61 -25.50
C LEU A 221 4.05 -12.93 -24.77
N LEU A 222 3.39 -13.17 -23.65
CA LEU A 222 3.41 -14.44 -22.92
C LEU A 222 2.49 -15.50 -23.57
N GLY A 223 1.65 -15.12 -24.54
CA GLY A 223 0.74 -16.01 -25.24
C GLY A 223 -0.49 -16.41 -24.42
N VAL A 224 -0.91 -15.56 -23.46
CA VAL A 224 -2.07 -15.79 -22.60
C VAL A 224 -3.16 -14.74 -22.82
N THR A 225 -4.41 -15.07 -22.52
CA THR A 225 -5.57 -14.19 -22.69
C THR A 225 -6.01 -13.54 -21.40
N GLY A 226 -5.50 -14.01 -20.25
CA GLY A 226 -5.84 -13.46 -18.95
C GLY A 226 -4.95 -13.94 -17.82
N TYR A 227 -5.10 -13.32 -16.66
CA TYR A 227 -4.31 -13.61 -15.47
C TYR A 227 -4.47 -15.02 -14.93
N HIS A 228 -5.64 -15.65 -15.17
CA HIS A 228 -5.95 -17.00 -14.71
C HIS A 228 -5.11 -18.10 -15.38
N GLU A 229 -4.43 -17.77 -16.48
CA GLU A 229 -3.53 -18.67 -17.19
C GLU A 229 -2.07 -18.56 -16.71
N LEU A 230 -1.78 -17.58 -15.84
CA LEU A 230 -0.44 -17.33 -15.36
C LEU A 230 -0.10 -18.24 -14.17
N ASP A 231 1.11 -18.79 -14.19
CA ASP A 231 1.69 -19.55 -13.10
C ASP A 231 3.22 -19.30 -12.98
N ASN A 232 3.86 -19.93 -12.01
CA ASN A 232 5.29 -19.76 -11.75
C ASN A 232 6.22 -20.20 -12.91
N THR A 233 5.72 -20.86 -13.94
CA THR A 233 6.52 -21.23 -15.12
C THR A 233 6.84 -20.03 -16.02
N TYR A 234 6.07 -18.95 -15.90
CA TYR A 234 6.25 -17.72 -16.68
C TYR A 234 7.36 -16.80 -16.13
N ILE A 235 7.88 -17.06 -14.94
CA ILE A 235 8.94 -16.25 -14.33
C ILE A 235 10.18 -17.09 -13.99
N ARG A 236 11.32 -16.43 -13.92
CA ARG A 236 12.58 -17.03 -13.49
C ARG A 236 13.35 -16.02 -12.64
N PRO A 237 14.08 -16.47 -11.59
CA PRO A 237 15.04 -15.62 -10.91
C PRO A 237 16.07 -15.09 -11.91
N ALA A 238 16.31 -13.80 -11.88
CA ALA A 238 17.26 -13.15 -12.77
C ALA A 238 18.21 -12.26 -11.98
N ARG A 239 19.44 -12.12 -12.48
CA ARG A 239 20.35 -11.10 -11.95
C ARG A 239 19.84 -9.72 -12.36
N GLN A 240 20.04 -8.75 -11.47
CA GLN A 240 19.73 -7.36 -11.76
C GLN A 240 20.51 -6.87 -12.99
N VAL A 241 19.79 -6.40 -14.00
CA VAL A 241 20.39 -5.94 -15.27
C VAL A 241 20.92 -4.52 -15.15
N VAL A 242 20.30 -3.69 -14.33
CA VAL A 242 20.65 -2.29 -14.09
C VAL A 242 20.66 -2.03 -12.60
N THR A 243 21.72 -1.40 -12.10
CA THR A 243 21.76 -0.97 -10.70
C THR A 243 20.70 0.10 -10.46
N PRO A 244 19.79 -0.08 -9.48
CA PRO A 244 18.80 0.93 -9.16
C PRO A 244 19.48 2.24 -8.76
N HIS A 245 18.93 3.33 -9.25
CA HIS A 245 19.38 4.66 -8.88
C HIS A 245 18.41 5.30 -7.89
N VAL A 246 18.92 5.79 -6.76
CA VAL A 246 18.10 6.33 -5.67
C VAL A 246 17.20 7.51 -6.07
N HIS A 247 17.49 8.18 -7.17
CA HIS A 247 16.74 9.33 -7.68
C HIS A 247 15.91 9.02 -8.92
N SER A 248 15.99 7.82 -9.48
CA SER A 248 15.25 7.44 -10.68
C SER A 248 14.44 6.18 -10.46
N VAL A 249 13.15 6.27 -10.77
CA VAL A 249 12.25 5.11 -10.90
C VAL A 249 12.34 4.48 -12.29
N PHE A 250 13.03 5.14 -13.23
CA PHE A 250 13.26 4.71 -14.59
C PHE A 250 14.76 4.59 -14.85
N PRO A 251 15.40 3.48 -14.46
CA PRO A 251 16.87 3.33 -14.52
C PRO A 251 17.46 3.42 -15.94
N HIS A 252 16.63 3.29 -16.97
CA HIS A 252 17.04 3.41 -18.36
C HIS A 252 17.02 4.87 -18.90
N LEU A 253 16.46 5.80 -18.14
CA LEU A 253 16.47 7.21 -18.52
C LEU A 253 17.66 7.90 -17.87
N ASN A 254 18.65 8.28 -18.68
CA ASN A 254 19.67 9.26 -18.28
C ASN A 254 19.04 10.63 -18.18
N LEU A 255 18.24 10.85 -17.14
CA LEU A 255 17.74 12.16 -16.83
C LEU A 255 18.93 13.07 -16.51
N PRO A 256 18.94 14.32 -16.97
CA PRO A 256 19.96 15.29 -16.59
C PRO A 256 20.09 15.28 -15.07
N ARG A 257 21.31 15.24 -14.56
CA ARG A 257 21.53 15.36 -13.12
C ARG A 257 20.93 16.68 -12.69
N GLU A 258 19.83 16.63 -11.98
CA GLU A 258 19.28 17.82 -11.34
C GLU A 258 20.37 18.34 -10.38
N THR A 259 20.92 19.47 -10.69
CA THR A 259 21.75 20.25 -9.77
C THR A 259 20.78 20.78 -8.71
N TYR A 260 20.77 20.16 -7.54
CA TYR A 260 20.08 20.65 -6.36
C TYR A 260 21.00 21.58 -5.56
#